data_8ffd5acbae8aac491f43684b33e56d2c
#
_entry.id   8ffd5acbae8aac491f43684b33e56d2c
#
_cell.length_a   1.000
_cell.length_b   1.000
_cell.length_c   1.000
_cell.angle_alpha   90.00
_cell.angle_beta   90.00
_cell.angle_gamma   90.00
#
_symmetry.space_group_name_H-M   'P 1'
#
loop_
_entity.id
_entity.type
_entity.pdbx_description
1 polymer ?
#
loop_
_entity_poly.entity_id
_entity_poly.type
_entity_poly.pdbx_seq_one_letter_code
_entity_poly.pdbx_strand_id
1 'polypeptide(L)'
;DWTSRGKLKGTVADYNKVQAAMDFLRKKEISTVESLDARLDEISNTAVSVMGSMKKSEKRIKAINTMLSYIDKYEANKPVHAEYTAIGWKKKKEKFAESHKEELDAYNAAIRYLKANLKGNSYSRKDLESEREQLAAALPGQRKELEAVQADVKVLRDVRHWLNQVLPSEQYRQTAEPGKKPSVQESLKGRQERIRQEQAGKQKPPRTQKQQNMEL
;
A
#
# COMPACT_ATOMS: atom_id res chain seq x y z
N ASP A 1 -6.34 -37.70 -15.93
CA ASP A 1 -5.94 -37.56 -14.55
C ASP A 1 -5.71 -36.08 -14.18
N TRP A 2 -6.78 -35.42 -13.75
CA TRP A 2 -6.82 -33.97 -13.53
C TRP A 2 -5.99 -33.53 -12.30
N THR A 3 -5.88 -34.43 -11.34
CA THR A 3 -5.14 -34.18 -10.09
C THR A 3 -3.63 -34.14 -10.29
N SER A 4 -3.10 -34.93 -11.23
CA SER A 4 -1.66 -34.95 -11.54
C SER A 4 -1.20 -33.69 -12.27
N ARG A 5 -2.03 -33.16 -13.18
CA ARG A 5 -1.75 -31.90 -13.90
C ARG A 5 -1.79 -30.66 -12.98
N GLY A 6 -2.70 -30.64 -12.01
CA GLY A 6 -2.77 -29.56 -11.03
C GLY A 6 -1.55 -29.50 -10.12
N LYS A 7 -1.05 -30.67 -9.67
CA LYS A 7 0.17 -30.76 -8.84
C LYS A 7 1.44 -30.37 -9.60
N LEU A 8 1.56 -30.73 -10.88
CA LEU A 8 2.69 -30.34 -11.71
C LEU A 8 2.74 -28.82 -11.96
N LYS A 9 1.57 -28.19 -12.23
CA LYS A 9 1.48 -26.74 -12.40
C LYS A 9 1.89 -25.97 -11.13
N GLY A 10 1.49 -26.45 -9.95
CA GLY A 10 1.90 -25.86 -8.66
C GLY A 10 3.41 -25.91 -8.47
N THR A 11 4.04 -27.05 -8.76
CA THR A 11 5.50 -27.27 -8.57
C THR A 11 6.35 -26.40 -9.51
N VAL A 12 5.94 -26.24 -10.77
CA VAL A 12 6.61 -25.34 -11.74
C VAL A 12 6.46 -23.87 -11.31
N ALA A 13 5.26 -23.47 -10.86
CA ALA A 13 5.04 -22.13 -10.36
C ALA A 13 5.90 -21.82 -9.13
N ASP A 14 6.09 -22.78 -8.23
CA ASP A 14 6.94 -22.62 -7.03
C ASP A 14 8.42 -22.54 -7.42
N TYR A 15 8.89 -23.34 -8.39
CA TYR A 15 10.25 -23.22 -8.92
C TYR A 15 10.52 -21.83 -9.50
N ASN A 16 9.62 -21.32 -10.32
CA ASN A 16 9.77 -19.99 -10.93
C ASN A 16 9.75 -18.86 -9.91
N LYS A 17 8.94 -19.00 -8.84
CA LYS A 17 8.94 -18.05 -7.72
C LYS A 17 10.28 -18.02 -6.99
N VAL A 18 10.85 -19.18 -6.71
CA VAL A 18 12.17 -19.28 -6.06
C VAL A 18 13.25 -18.68 -6.95
N GLN A 19 13.21 -18.97 -8.25
CA GLN A 19 14.16 -18.39 -9.21
C GLN A 19 14.07 -16.85 -9.24
N ALA A 20 12.87 -16.30 -9.36
CA ALA A 20 12.63 -14.86 -9.37
C ALA A 20 13.11 -14.20 -8.06
N ALA A 21 12.89 -14.86 -6.91
CA ALA A 21 13.38 -14.39 -5.62
C ALA A 21 14.91 -14.40 -5.53
N MET A 22 15.58 -15.42 -6.06
CA MET A 22 17.06 -15.47 -6.13
C MET A 22 17.63 -14.34 -7.00
N ASP A 23 17.01 -14.07 -8.12
CA ASP A 23 17.43 -12.98 -9.02
C ASP A 23 17.20 -11.61 -8.36
N PHE A 24 16.10 -11.45 -7.62
CA PHE A 24 15.83 -10.27 -6.80
C PHE A 24 16.89 -10.06 -5.73
N LEU A 25 17.23 -11.10 -4.95
CA LEU A 25 18.25 -11.03 -3.90
C LEU A 25 19.63 -10.68 -4.47
N ARG A 26 19.98 -11.27 -5.62
CA ARG A 26 21.23 -10.96 -6.31
C ARG A 26 21.28 -9.50 -6.75
N LYS A 27 20.21 -8.98 -7.33
CA LYS A 27 20.09 -7.59 -7.75
C LYS A 27 20.18 -6.61 -6.59
N LYS A 28 19.71 -7.02 -5.40
CA LYS A 28 19.72 -6.20 -4.17
C LYS A 28 20.95 -6.47 -3.27
N GLU A 29 21.88 -7.31 -3.72
CA GLU A 29 23.11 -7.69 -3.01
C GLU A 29 22.88 -8.30 -1.61
N ILE A 30 21.73 -8.98 -1.45
CA ILE A 30 21.35 -9.65 -0.20
C ILE A 30 21.93 -11.08 -0.21
N SER A 31 22.92 -11.32 0.64
CA SER A 31 23.66 -12.61 0.69
C SER A 31 23.48 -13.40 1.97
N THR A 32 23.15 -12.74 3.08
CA THR A 32 22.98 -13.37 4.41
C THR A 32 21.57 -13.14 4.97
N VAL A 33 21.20 -13.93 5.98
CA VAL A 33 19.89 -13.78 6.65
C VAL A 33 19.80 -12.46 7.39
N GLU A 34 20.90 -12.02 8.00
CA GLU A 34 20.95 -10.73 8.69
C GLU A 34 20.75 -9.56 7.70
N SER A 35 21.38 -9.64 6.51
CA SER A 35 21.16 -8.61 5.47
C SER A 35 19.74 -8.65 4.91
N LEU A 36 19.12 -9.83 4.85
CA LEU A 36 17.71 -10.01 4.49
C LEU A 36 16.79 -9.36 5.52
N ASP A 37 16.99 -9.67 6.81
CA ASP A 37 16.17 -9.13 7.89
C ASP A 37 16.33 -7.59 8.00
N ALA A 38 17.55 -7.08 7.94
CA ALA A 38 17.82 -5.64 7.92
C ALA A 38 17.14 -4.93 6.74
N ARG A 39 17.19 -5.54 5.55
CA ARG A 39 16.53 -4.97 4.35
C ARG A 39 15.01 -5.04 4.45
N LEU A 40 14.46 -6.10 5.03
CA LEU A 40 13.04 -6.24 5.26
C LEU A 40 12.51 -5.16 6.22
N ASP A 41 13.24 -4.88 7.29
CA ASP A 41 12.90 -3.83 8.24
C ASP A 41 12.96 -2.44 7.59
N GLU A 42 14.03 -2.13 6.86
CA GLU A 42 14.20 -0.87 6.14
C GLU A 42 13.03 -0.60 5.17
N ILE A 43 12.73 -1.59 4.31
CA ILE A 43 11.66 -1.44 3.31
C ILE A 43 10.28 -1.41 3.97
N SER A 44 10.07 -2.17 5.05
CA SER A 44 8.82 -2.12 5.81
C SER A 44 8.59 -0.73 6.43
N ASN A 45 9.63 -0.12 6.99
CA ASN A 45 9.58 1.24 7.52
C ASN A 45 9.31 2.27 6.41
N THR A 46 9.92 2.08 5.23
CA THR A 46 9.63 2.91 4.05
C THR A 46 8.16 2.81 3.64
N ALA A 47 7.59 1.60 3.58
CA ALA A 47 6.17 1.41 3.28
C ALA A 47 5.25 2.12 4.28
N VAL A 48 5.57 2.04 5.59
CA VAL A 48 4.82 2.75 6.64
C VAL A 48 4.93 4.26 6.47
N SER A 49 6.11 4.78 6.15
CA SER A 49 6.34 6.21 5.92
C SER A 49 5.54 6.73 4.73
N VAL A 50 5.61 6.06 3.58
CA VAL A 50 4.86 6.42 2.37
C VAL A 50 3.35 6.38 2.64
N MET A 51 2.86 5.31 3.28
CA MET A 51 1.44 5.20 3.65
C MET A 51 1.02 6.33 4.60
N GLY A 52 1.87 6.70 5.55
CA GLY A 52 1.65 7.80 6.48
C GLY A 52 1.54 9.15 5.78
N SER A 53 2.41 9.42 4.80
CA SER A 53 2.38 10.64 4.01
C SER A 53 1.13 10.72 3.12
N MET A 54 0.74 9.63 2.47
CA MET A 54 -0.50 9.55 1.70
C MET A 54 -1.74 9.88 2.55
N LYS A 55 -1.86 9.24 3.73
CA LYS A 55 -2.97 9.52 4.65
C LYS A 55 -3.02 10.98 5.10
N LYS A 56 -1.85 11.60 5.33
CA LYS A 56 -1.76 13.03 5.65
C LYS A 56 -2.25 13.90 4.48
N SER A 57 -1.83 13.60 3.26
CA SER A 57 -2.26 14.30 2.05
C SER A 57 -3.77 14.17 1.82
N GLU A 58 -4.33 12.97 1.93
CA GLU A 58 -5.77 12.71 1.79
C GLU A 58 -6.59 13.44 2.87
N LYS A 59 -6.11 13.44 4.12
CA LYS A 59 -6.74 14.19 5.20
C LYS A 59 -6.70 15.69 4.96
N ARG A 60 -5.58 16.21 4.43
CA ARG A 60 -5.43 17.63 4.11
C ARG A 60 -6.34 18.04 2.96
N ILE A 61 -6.41 17.26 1.88
CA ILE A 61 -7.34 17.46 0.77
C ILE A 61 -8.79 17.54 1.27
N LYS A 62 -9.19 16.61 2.14
CA LYS A 62 -10.53 16.63 2.78
C LYS A 62 -10.78 17.91 3.56
N ALA A 63 -9.80 18.36 4.34
CA ALA A 63 -9.90 19.58 5.11
C ALA A 63 -10.02 20.82 4.21
N ILE A 64 -9.23 20.88 3.11
CA ILE A 64 -9.31 21.96 2.13
C ILE A 64 -10.68 21.98 1.44
N ASN A 65 -11.20 20.85 0.98
CA ASN A 65 -12.52 20.75 0.37
C ASN A 65 -13.62 21.25 1.30
N THR A 66 -13.52 20.92 2.58
CA THR A 66 -14.46 21.43 3.59
C THR A 66 -14.33 22.95 3.75
N MET A 67 -13.10 23.48 3.83
CA MET A 67 -12.87 24.93 3.89
C MET A 67 -13.45 25.65 2.66
N LEU A 68 -13.19 25.15 1.46
CA LEU A 68 -13.73 25.71 0.22
C LEU A 68 -15.26 25.73 0.24
N SER A 69 -15.91 24.65 0.70
CA SER A 69 -17.37 24.60 0.83
C SER A 69 -17.92 25.67 1.81
N TYR A 70 -17.20 25.95 2.90
CA TYR A 70 -17.60 27.03 3.80
C TYR A 70 -17.31 28.43 3.26
N ILE A 71 -16.26 28.59 2.44
CA ILE A 71 -16.01 29.84 1.69
C ILE A 71 -17.15 30.09 0.71
N ASP A 72 -17.57 29.07 -0.05
CA ASP A 72 -18.70 29.17 -0.98
C ASP A 72 -19.98 29.60 -0.25
N LYS A 73 -20.29 29.00 0.91
CA LYS A 73 -21.45 29.37 1.72
C LYS A 73 -21.36 30.82 2.24
N TYR A 74 -20.16 31.24 2.65
CA TYR A 74 -19.93 32.61 3.10
C TYR A 74 -20.15 33.62 1.95
N GLU A 75 -19.54 33.37 0.81
CA GLU A 75 -19.62 34.24 -0.35
C GLU A 75 -21.07 34.34 -0.92
N ALA A 76 -21.76 33.21 -1.04
CA ALA A 76 -23.14 33.15 -1.51
C ALA A 76 -24.12 33.91 -0.61
N ASN A 77 -23.95 33.86 0.71
CA ASN A 77 -24.89 34.42 1.67
C ASN A 77 -24.45 35.81 2.21
N LYS A 78 -23.27 36.30 1.81
CA LYS A 78 -22.76 37.61 2.19
C LYS A 78 -23.68 38.75 1.81
N PRO A 79 -24.32 38.80 0.59
CA PRO A 79 -25.27 39.85 0.24
C PRO A 79 -26.48 39.87 1.18
N VAL A 80 -27.09 38.72 1.44
CA VAL A 80 -28.25 38.59 2.36
C VAL A 80 -27.92 39.09 3.75
N HIS A 81 -26.74 38.74 4.27
CA HIS A 81 -26.28 39.25 5.55
C HIS A 81 -26.03 40.75 5.53
N ALA A 82 -25.52 41.32 4.46
CA ALA A 82 -25.34 42.76 4.30
C ALA A 82 -26.69 43.50 4.34
N GLU A 83 -27.70 42.98 3.62
CA GLU A 83 -29.08 43.52 3.65
C GLU A 83 -29.66 43.44 5.08
N TYR A 84 -29.52 42.27 5.74
CA TYR A 84 -29.98 42.11 7.14
C TYR A 84 -29.35 43.13 8.09
N THR A 85 -28.08 43.43 7.94
CA THR A 85 -27.37 44.38 8.77
C THR A 85 -27.75 45.82 8.52
N ALA A 86 -28.12 46.15 7.29
CA ALA A 86 -28.57 47.47 6.84
C ALA A 86 -29.97 47.82 7.34
N ILE A 87 -30.80 46.84 7.78
CA ILE A 87 -32.15 47.10 8.27
C ILE A 87 -32.10 47.70 9.68
N GLY A 88 -32.48 48.99 9.79
CA GLY A 88 -32.50 49.71 11.07
C GLY A 88 -33.72 49.41 11.93
N TRP A 89 -34.86 49.00 11.37
CA TRP A 89 -36.14 48.81 12.08
C TRP A 89 -36.27 47.37 12.60
N LYS A 90 -36.44 47.22 13.90
CA LYS A 90 -36.50 45.91 14.60
C LYS A 90 -37.55 44.97 13.98
N LYS A 91 -38.80 45.40 13.79
CA LYS A 91 -39.86 44.55 13.22
C LYS A 91 -39.58 44.12 11.77
N LYS A 92 -38.96 45.00 10.95
CA LYS A 92 -38.54 44.66 9.61
C LYS A 92 -37.39 43.62 9.64
N LYS A 93 -36.45 43.80 10.55
CA LYS A 93 -35.28 42.92 10.72
C LYS A 93 -35.70 41.53 11.14
N GLU A 94 -36.68 41.41 12.07
CA GLU A 94 -37.24 40.11 12.51
C GLU A 94 -37.92 39.37 11.32
N LYS A 95 -38.79 40.05 10.57
CA LYS A 95 -39.42 39.47 9.40
C LYS A 95 -38.41 39.04 8.32
N PHE A 96 -37.37 39.82 8.07
CA PHE A 96 -36.31 39.49 7.14
C PHE A 96 -35.52 38.25 7.62
N ALA A 97 -35.22 38.19 8.91
CA ALA A 97 -34.55 37.05 9.52
C ALA A 97 -35.38 35.75 9.42
N GLU A 98 -36.72 35.84 9.56
CA GLU A 98 -37.60 34.68 9.36
C GLU A 98 -37.62 34.20 7.91
N SER A 99 -37.71 35.15 6.97
CA SER A 99 -37.76 34.81 5.51
C SER A 99 -36.43 34.32 4.94
N HIS A 100 -35.29 34.69 5.53
CA HIS A 100 -33.93 34.36 5.10
C HIS A 100 -33.15 33.59 6.16
N LYS A 101 -33.86 32.78 6.96
CA LYS A 101 -33.26 32.08 8.09
C LYS A 101 -32.14 31.12 7.67
N GLU A 102 -32.36 30.35 6.61
CA GLU A 102 -31.41 29.37 6.12
C GLU A 102 -30.10 30.02 5.64
N GLU A 103 -30.22 31.13 4.90
CA GLU A 103 -29.07 31.87 4.37
C GLU A 103 -28.26 32.53 5.50
N LEU A 104 -28.94 33.12 6.48
CA LEU A 104 -28.29 33.75 7.65
C LEU A 104 -27.62 32.70 8.54
N ASP A 105 -28.27 31.55 8.77
CA ASP A 105 -27.68 30.43 9.51
C ASP A 105 -26.46 29.85 8.80
N ALA A 106 -26.55 29.69 7.47
CA ALA A 106 -25.43 29.21 6.64
C ALA A 106 -24.24 30.19 6.70
N TYR A 107 -24.51 31.50 6.60
CA TYR A 107 -23.49 32.55 6.72
C TYR A 107 -22.80 32.51 8.08
N ASN A 108 -23.59 32.46 9.17
CA ASN A 108 -23.07 32.42 10.53
C ASN A 108 -22.27 31.15 10.82
N ALA A 109 -22.72 30.00 10.30
CA ALA A 109 -22.00 28.74 10.40
C ALA A 109 -20.65 28.81 9.65
N ALA A 110 -20.66 29.41 8.45
CA ALA A 110 -19.47 29.61 7.65
C ALA A 110 -18.43 30.47 8.37
N ILE A 111 -18.84 31.62 8.91
CA ILE A 111 -17.93 32.50 9.67
C ILE A 111 -17.34 31.77 10.88
N ARG A 112 -18.16 31.06 11.65
CA ARG A 112 -17.67 30.30 12.83
C ARG A 112 -16.64 29.26 12.43
N TYR A 113 -16.90 28.49 11.37
CA TYR A 113 -15.99 27.47 10.88
C TYR A 113 -14.68 28.09 10.38
N LEU A 114 -14.75 29.12 9.54
CA LEU A 114 -13.58 29.79 8.97
C LEU A 114 -12.71 30.44 10.05
N LYS A 115 -13.30 31.15 11.02
CA LYS A 115 -12.57 31.72 12.16
C LYS A 115 -11.85 30.66 12.98
N ALA A 116 -12.48 29.52 13.24
CA ALA A 116 -11.87 28.43 14.02
C ALA A 116 -10.71 27.75 13.29
N ASN A 117 -10.79 27.62 11.97
CA ASN A 117 -9.81 26.84 11.19
C ASN A 117 -8.72 27.69 10.55
N LEU A 118 -8.94 28.96 10.30
CA LEU A 118 -7.95 29.87 9.72
C LEU A 118 -7.06 30.56 10.73
N LYS A 119 -7.36 30.47 12.03
CA LYS A 119 -6.55 30.98 13.14
C LYS A 119 -6.01 32.42 12.94
N GLY A 120 -6.82 33.28 12.34
CA GLY A 120 -6.44 34.67 12.07
C GLY A 120 -5.62 34.90 10.81
N ASN A 121 -5.25 33.87 10.06
CA ASN A 121 -4.60 34.04 8.76
C ASN A 121 -5.64 34.44 7.72
N SER A 122 -5.28 35.42 6.86
CA SER A 122 -6.03 35.67 5.63
C SER A 122 -5.93 34.42 4.74
N TYR A 123 -7.05 33.91 4.26
CA TYR A 123 -7.03 32.83 3.27
C TYR A 123 -7.11 33.41 1.88
N SER A 124 -6.38 32.81 0.97
CA SER A 124 -6.60 32.95 -0.46
C SER A 124 -7.28 31.67 -0.95
N ARG A 125 -8.49 31.79 -1.52
CA ARG A 125 -9.18 30.67 -2.16
C ARG A 125 -8.24 29.98 -3.16
N LYS A 126 -7.53 30.80 -3.96
CA LYS A 126 -6.58 30.34 -4.96
C LYS A 126 -5.44 29.50 -4.35
N ASP A 127 -4.95 29.87 -3.17
CA ASP A 127 -3.88 29.14 -2.51
C ASP A 127 -4.37 27.76 -2.01
N LEU A 128 -5.59 27.71 -1.47
CA LEU A 128 -6.22 26.44 -1.06
C LEU A 128 -6.46 25.51 -2.23
N GLU A 129 -6.97 26.04 -3.35
CA GLU A 129 -7.19 25.29 -4.58
C GLU A 129 -5.87 24.78 -5.14
N SER A 130 -4.82 25.61 -5.19
CA SER A 130 -3.49 25.22 -5.64
C SER A 130 -2.87 24.15 -4.74
N GLU A 131 -2.95 24.28 -3.41
CA GLU A 131 -2.48 23.27 -2.46
C GLU A 131 -3.21 21.93 -2.67
N ARG A 132 -4.54 21.98 -2.84
CA ARG A 132 -5.33 20.77 -3.11
C ARG A 132 -4.90 20.08 -4.39
N GLU A 133 -4.68 20.83 -5.46
CA GLU A 133 -4.24 20.30 -6.76
C GLU A 133 -2.86 19.67 -6.67
N GLN A 134 -1.91 20.31 -6.00
CA GLN A 134 -0.56 19.78 -5.78
C GLN A 134 -0.60 18.47 -4.99
N LEU A 135 -1.36 18.42 -3.90
CA LEU A 135 -1.52 17.21 -3.10
C LEU A 135 -2.21 16.09 -3.90
N ALA A 136 -3.25 16.41 -4.67
CA ALA A 136 -3.95 15.45 -5.51
C ALA A 136 -3.05 14.89 -6.63
N ALA A 137 -2.23 15.74 -7.25
CA ALA A 137 -1.28 15.32 -8.28
C ALA A 137 -0.16 14.42 -7.75
N ALA A 138 0.25 14.58 -6.48
CA ALA A 138 1.28 13.76 -5.86
C ALA A 138 0.79 12.35 -5.47
N LEU A 139 -0.50 12.17 -5.16
CA LEU A 139 -1.06 10.90 -4.68
C LEU A 139 -0.85 9.70 -5.61
N PRO A 140 -1.04 9.80 -6.95
CA PRO A 140 -0.79 8.67 -7.85
C PRO A 140 0.65 8.19 -7.83
N GLY A 141 1.62 9.12 -7.75
CA GLY A 141 3.04 8.78 -7.60
C GLY A 141 3.34 8.03 -6.31
N GLN A 142 2.81 8.52 -5.19
CA GLN A 142 2.96 7.87 -3.87
C GLN A 142 2.30 6.48 -3.85
N ARG A 143 1.16 6.29 -4.50
CA ARG A 143 0.51 4.96 -4.62
C ARG A 143 1.38 3.98 -5.38
N LYS A 144 1.93 4.40 -6.51
CA LYS A 144 2.82 3.59 -7.33
C LYS A 144 4.11 3.22 -6.58
N GLU A 145 4.67 4.15 -5.83
CA GLU A 145 5.81 3.91 -4.94
C GLU A 145 5.46 2.89 -3.86
N LEU A 146 4.30 3.04 -3.20
CA LEU A 146 3.84 2.11 -2.17
C LEU A 146 3.64 0.70 -2.73
N GLU A 147 3.03 0.56 -3.90
CA GLU A 147 2.85 -0.72 -4.58
C GLU A 147 4.19 -1.41 -4.88
N ALA A 148 5.19 -0.67 -5.37
CA ALA A 148 6.52 -1.20 -5.63
C ALA A 148 7.21 -1.66 -4.35
N VAL A 149 7.16 -0.85 -3.29
CA VAL A 149 7.73 -1.18 -1.98
C VAL A 149 7.03 -2.40 -1.37
N GLN A 150 5.71 -2.49 -1.45
CA GLN A 150 4.94 -3.64 -0.95
C GLN A 150 5.25 -4.94 -1.73
N ALA A 151 5.50 -4.85 -3.03
CA ALA A 151 5.94 -5.99 -3.83
C ALA A 151 7.30 -6.50 -3.35
N ASP A 152 8.27 -5.61 -3.11
CA ASP A 152 9.58 -5.96 -2.57
C ASP A 152 9.47 -6.59 -1.17
N VAL A 153 8.66 -6.02 -0.27
CA VAL A 153 8.38 -6.59 1.07
C VAL A 153 7.82 -8.00 0.97
N LYS A 154 6.91 -8.24 0.04
CA LYS A 154 6.32 -9.57 -0.18
C LYS A 154 7.38 -10.58 -0.58
N VAL A 155 8.23 -10.25 -1.55
CA VAL A 155 9.32 -11.16 -1.99
C VAL A 155 10.25 -11.49 -0.82
N LEU A 156 10.68 -10.50 -0.04
CA LEU A 156 11.58 -10.72 1.09
C LEU A 156 10.92 -11.57 2.20
N ARG A 157 9.63 -11.37 2.48
CA ARG A 157 8.88 -12.20 3.44
C ARG A 157 8.73 -13.63 2.97
N ASP A 158 8.46 -13.86 1.70
CA ASP A 158 8.37 -15.18 1.10
C ASP A 158 9.73 -15.90 1.22
N VAL A 159 10.83 -15.23 0.89
CA VAL A 159 12.19 -15.75 1.07
C VAL A 159 12.45 -16.09 2.54
N ARG A 160 12.13 -15.19 3.48
CA ARG A 160 12.33 -15.43 4.92
C ARG A 160 11.53 -16.64 5.41
N HIS A 161 10.28 -16.76 4.94
CA HIS A 161 9.43 -17.93 5.24
C HIS A 161 10.04 -19.23 4.71
N TRP A 162 10.54 -19.25 3.48
CA TRP A 162 11.19 -20.44 2.90
C TRP A 162 12.47 -20.82 3.65
N LEU A 163 13.27 -19.84 4.05
CA LEU A 163 14.47 -20.09 4.85
C LEU A 163 14.13 -20.73 6.20
N ASN A 164 13.09 -20.27 6.87
CA ASN A 164 12.63 -20.87 8.13
C ASN A 164 12.16 -22.32 7.98
N GLN A 165 11.64 -22.71 6.80
CA GLN A 165 11.27 -24.11 6.53
C GLN A 165 12.48 -25.01 6.26
N VAL A 166 13.55 -24.44 5.70
CA VAL A 166 14.76 -25.20 5.31
C VAL A 166 15.79 -25.26 6.43
N LEU A 167 15.84 -24.24 7.25
CA LEU A 167 16.80 -24.06 8.34
C LEU A 167 16.04 -23.89 9.66
N PRO A 168 15.70 -24.99 10.37
CA PRO A 168 15.13 -24.90 11.70
C PRO A 168 16.06 -24.08 12.61
N SER A 169 15.49 -23.18 13.38
CA SER A 169 16.20 -22.14 14.15
C SER A 169 17.30 -22.64 15.11
N GLU A 170 17.24 -23.91 15.53
CA GLU A 170 18.25 -24.51 16.38
C GLU A 170 19.48 -25.04 15.62
N GLN A 171 19.29 -25.55 14.40
CA GLN A 171 20.42 -25.99 13.55
C GLN A 171 21.24 -24.81 13.03
N TYR A 172 20.65 -23.65 12.91
CA TYR A 172 21.33 -22.43 12.48
C TYR A 172 22.38 -21.95 13.49
N ARG A 173 22.12 -22.16 14.78
CA ARG A 173 23.07 -21.79 15.86
C ARG A 173 24.19 -22.80 16.08
N GLN A 174 23.96 -24.05 15.70
CA GLN A 174 24.91 -25.17 15.99
C GLN A 174 25.82 -25.49 14.79
N THR A 175 25.45 -25.17 13.54
CA THR A 175 26.28 -25.49 12.36
C THR A 175 27.06 -24.28 11.83
N ALA A 176 26.93 -23.12 12.44
CA ALA A 176 27.77 -21.99 12.14
C ALA A 176 29.17 -22.23 12.73
N GLU A 177 30.08 -22.78 11.93
CA GLU A 177 31.52 -22.65 12.24
C GLU A 177 31.79 -21.16 12.48
N PRO A 178 32.57 -20.83 13.53
CA PRO A 178 32.87 -19.42 13.81
C PRO A 178 33.59 -18.81 12.61
N GLY A 179 32.85 -18.07 11.78
CA GLY A 179 33.41 -17.36 10.62
C GLY A 179 32.66 -17.54 9.28
N LYS A 180 31.83 -18.54 9.09
CA LYS A 180 31.03 -18.73 7.86
C LYS A 180 29.54 -18.55 8.12
N LYS A 181 29.00 -17.41 7.77
CA LYS A 181 27.55 -17.17 7.75
C LYS A 181 26.93 -17.91 6.56
N PRO A 182 25.88 -18.73 6.75
CA PRO A 182 25.25 -19.45 5.65
C PRO A 182 24.63 -18.47 4.64
N SER A 183 24.94 -18.71 3.36
CA SER A 183 24.42 -17.89 2.26
C SER A 183 22.96 -18.18 2.03
N VAL A 184 22.14 -17.12 1.99
CA VAL A 184 20.70 -17.18 1.62
C VAL A 184 20.55 -17.83 0.25
N GLN A 185 21.44 -17.52 -0.69
CA GLN A 185 21.42 -18.07 -2.04
C GLN A 185 21.67 -19.58 -2.08
N GLU A 186 22.61 -20.10 -1.28
CA GLU A 186 22.86 -21.55 -1.16
C GLU A 186 21.64 -22.28 -0.58
N SER A 187 21.01 -21.72 0.44
CA SER A 187 19.80 -22.28 1.04
C SER A 187 18.62 -22.32 0.05
N LEU A 188 18.45 -21.31 -0.75
CA LEU A 188 17.43 -21.26 -1.82
C LEU A 188 17.76 -22.21 -2.98
N LYS A 189 19.03 -22.36 -3.37
CA LYS A 189 19.46 -23.38 -4.33
C LYS A 189 19.12 -24.80 -3.85
N GLY A 190 19.39 -25.11 -2.58
CA GLY A 190 19.02 -26.40 -1.99
C GLY A 190 17.50 -26.64 -2.00
N ARG A 191 16.68 -25.60 -1.81
CA ARG A 191 15.22 -25.70 -1.99
C ARG A 191 14.84 -25.95 -3.45
N GLN A 192 15.46 -25.25 -4.37
CA GLN A 192 15.23 -25.40 -5.82
C GLN A 192 15.58 -26.82 -6.30
N GLU A 193 16.69 -27.38 -5.84
CA GLU A 193 17.09 -28.75 -6.14
C GLU A 193 16.12 -29.79 -5.56
N ARG A 194 15.63 -29.61 -4.34
CA ARG A 194 14.58 -30.47 -3.76
C ARG A 194 13.30 -30.46 -4.58
N ILE A 195 12.82 -29.29 -4.99
CA ILE A 195 11.66 -29.16 -5.88
C ILE A 195 11.90 -29.91 -7.20
N ARG A 196 13.09 -29.80 -7.77
CA ARG A 196 13.48 -30.50 -9.00
C ARG A 196 13.51 -32.02 -8.83
N GLN A 197 14.07 -32.53 -7.72
CA GLN A 197 14.10 -33.95 -7.40
C GLN A 197 12.69 -34.52 -7.16
N GLU A 198 11.83 -33.79 -6.49
CA GLU A 198 10.43 -34.16 -6.32
C GLU A 198 9.67 -34.22 -7.64
N GLN A 199 10.04 -33.39 -8.61
CA GLN A 199 9.50 -33.43 -9.96
C GLN A 199 10.01 -34.66 -10.71
N ALA A 200 11.31 -34.96 -10.64
CA ALA A 200 11.90 -36.11 -11.31
C ALA A 200 11.40 -37.45 -10.74
N GLY A 201 11.25 -37.54 -9.42
CA GLY A 201 10.71 -38.76 -8.76
C GLY A 201 9.23 -39.05 -9.03
N LYS A 202 8.47 -38.06 -9.52
CA LYS A 202 7.05 -38.22 -9.89
C LYS A 202 6.82 -38.59 -11.37
N GLN A 203 7.88 -38.61 -12.20
CA GLN A 203 7.82 -39.15 -13.55
C GLN A 203 7.96 -40.67 -13.47
N LYS A 204 6.80 -41.39 -13.40
CA LYS A 204 6.78 -42.85 -13.59
C LYS A 204 7.40 -43.18 -14.95
N PRO A 205 8.29 -44.22 -15.06
CA PRO A 205 8.77 -44.70 -16.33
C PRO A 205 7.57 -45.12 -17.21
N PRO A 206 7.65 -44.91 -18.55
CA PRO A 206 6.59 -45.29 -19.43
C PRO A 206 6.31 -46.80 -19.27
N ARG A 207 5.03 -47.13 -19.07
CA ARG A 207 4.55 -48.52 -19.04
C ARG A 207 4.98 -49.16 -20.36
N THR A 208 5.93 -50.09 -20.32
CA THR A 208 6.26 -51.02 -21.42
C THR A 208 4.97 -51.78 -21.73
N GLN A 209 4.42 -51.60 -22.93
CA GLN A 209 3.36 -52.45 -23.46
C GLN A 209 3.94 -53.86 -23.58
N LYS A 210 3.47 -54.80 -22.74
CA LYS A 210 3.63 -56.22 -23.02
C LYS A 210 2.89 -56.52 -24.32
N GLN A 211 3.65 -56.82 -25.36
CA GLN A 211 3.13 -57.51 -26.52
C GLN A 211 2.49 -58.82 -26.07
N GLN A 212 1.18 -58.92 -26.20
CA GLN A 212 0.48 -60.19 -26.19
C GLN A 212 0.73 -60.79 -27.57
N ASN A 213 1.73 -61.69 -27.66
CA ASN A 213 1.72 -62.71 -28.69
C ASN A 213 0.55 -63.62 -28.38
N MET A 214 -0.43 -63.62 -29.21
CA MET A 214 -1.41 -64.70 -29.37
C MET A 214 -0.89 -65.57 -30.51
N GLU A 215 -0.37 -66.73 -30.16
CA GLU A 215 -0.28 -67.86 -31.02
C GLU A 215 -1.61 -68.64 -30.98
N LEU A 216 -2.11 -68.98 -32.21
CA LEU A 216 -3.09 -69.97 -32.60
C LEU A 216 -4.54 -69.77 -32.15
#